data_1711b44474e93dd6f2162109df6029b0
#
_entry.id   1711b44474e93dd6f2162109df6029b0
#
_cell.length_a   1.000
_cell.length_b   1.000
_cell.length_c   1.000
_cell.angle_alpha   90.00
_cell.angle_beta   90.00
_cell.angle_gamma   90.00
#
_symmetry.space_group_name_H-M   'P 1'
#
loop_
_entity.id
_entity.type
_entity.pdbx_description
1 polymer ?
#
loop_
_entity_poly.entity_id
_entity_poly.type
_entity_poly.pdbx_seq_one_letter_code
_entity_poly.pdbx_strand_id
1 'polypeptide(L)'
;HSIMTDIFPREFTIENYQMVFEKSRVLKPMLNSLKMSLMAVIAGLIITVPVAYVVTKNNNIHNRLAKFIIMLPWSMPASAIAVNLINTFNQKSIFAFNKSLIGGFYILPIAYTIYALPLLFSSNEVAMKSINLGLEESSRSLGAGKLKTFYNVIIPNMMPGIISGAILVFIRTIGEYTMSALLYGVYNRP
;
A
#
# COMPACT_ATOMS: atom_id res chain seq x y z
N HIS A 1 -28.40 16.31 -18.57
CA HIS A 1 -28.98 17.17 -17.54
C HIS A 1 -28.58 16.66 -16.16
N SER A 2 -28.01 17.56 -15.33
CA SER A 2 -27.53 17.17 -14.01
C SER A 2 -28.71 16.90 -13.08
N ILE A 3 -28.62 15.87 -12.28
CA ILE A 3 -29.56 15.47 -11.22
C ILE A 3 -29.81 16.58 -10.17
N MET A 4 -29.22 17.77 -10.34
CA MET A 4 -29.29 18.84 -9.33
C MET A 4 -30.59 19.65 -9.33
N THR A 5 -31.45 19.51 -10.34
CA THR A 5 -32.68 20.36 -10.44
C THR A 5 -33.99 19.58 -10.40
N ASP A 6 -33.98 18.29 -10.64
CA ASP A 6 -35.19 17.44 -10.58
C ASP A 6 -34.91 16.19 -9.73
N ILE A 7 -35.86 15.84 -8.84
CA ILE A 7 -35.76 14.66 -7.97
C ILE A 7 -35.74 13.36 -8.79
N PHE A 8 -36.32 13.38 -9.99
CA PHE A 8 -36.28 12.27 -10.93
C PHE A 8 -35.72 12.74 -12.27
N PRO A 9 -34.71 12.01 -12.84
CA PRO A 9 -34.18 12.34 -14.16
C PRO A 9 -35.28 12.14 -15.21
N ARG A 10 -35.47 13.15 -16.07
CA ARG A 10 -36.45 13.07 -17.17
C ARG A 10 -35.92 12.24 -18.34
N GLU A 11 -34.61 12.15 -18.48
CA GLU A 11 -33.92 11.38 -19.53
C GLU A 11 -32.64 10.76 -18.98
N PHE A 12 -32.38 9.49 -19.33
CA PHE A 12 -31.11 8.85 -19.07
C PHE A 12 -30.16 9.09 -20.23
N THR A 13 -29.00 9.74 -19.96
CA THR A 13 -27.98 9.98 -20.96
C THR A 13 -26.65 9.40 -20.50
N ILE A 14 -25.89 8.84 -21.44
CA ILE A 14 -24.52 8.35 -21.24
C ILE A 14 -23.47 9.43 -21.56
N GLU A 15 -23.88 10.63 -21.98
CA GLU A 15 -22.97 11.74 -22.32
C GLU A 15 -22.04 12.11 -21.16
N ASN A 16 -22.52 12.06 -19.91
CA ASN A 16 -21.72 12.31 -18.72
C ASN A 16 -20.55 11.29 -18.59
N TYR A 17 -20.80 10.04 -18.95
CA TYR A 17 -19.75 9.01 -18.96
C TYR A 17 -18.78 9.23 -20.09
N GLN A 18 -19.23 9.59 -21.29
CA GLN A 18 -18.37 9.94 -22.43
C GLN A 18 -17.47 11.13 -22.07
N MET A 19 -18.01 12.18 -21.45
CA MET A 19 -17.22 13.32 -20.96
C MET A 19 -16.15 12.94 -19.95
N VAL A 20 -16.33 11.92 -19.12
CA VAL A 20 -15.31 11.42 -18.19
C VAL A 20 -14.12 10.84 -18.95
N PHE A 21 -14.37 10.10 -20.05
CA PHE A 21 -13.32 9.47 -20.84
C PHE A 21 -12.64 10.44 -21.82
N GLU A 22 -13.33 11.48 -22.27
CA GLU A 22 -12.78 12.48 -23.21
C GLU A 22 -11.97 13.58 -22.49
N LYS A 23 -12.35 13.93 -21.26
CA LYS A 23 -11.67 15.01 -20.52
C LYS A 23 -10.44 14.49 -19.78
N SER A 24 -9.26 14.84 -20.25
CA SER A 24 -7.97 14.51 -19.62
C SER A 24 -7.86 15.00 -18.16
N ARG A 25 -8.70 15.99 -17.77
CA ARG A 25 -8.81 16.48 -16.38
C ARG A 25 -9.37 15.44 -15.39
N VAL A 26 -10.13 14.45 -15.86
CA VAL A 26 -10.71 13.39 -15.02
C VAL A 26 -9.84 12.13 -15.10
N LEU A 27 -9.42 11.77 -16.33
CA LEU A 27 -8.62 10.56 -16.53
C LEU A 27 -7.23 10.61 -15.87
N LYS A 28 -6.54 11.76 -15.92
CA LYS A 28 -5.20 11.89 -15.33
C LYS A 28 -5.21 11.63 -13.83
N PRO A 29 -6.08 12.25 -13.00
CA PRO A 29 -6.18 11.93 -11.59
C PRO A 29 -6.50 10.46 -11.31
N MET A 30 -7.46 9.88 -12.05
CA MET A 30 -7.80 8.45 -11.89
C MET A 30 -6.59 7.54 -12.15
N LEU A 31 -5.86 7.79 -13.22
CA LEU A 31 -4.65 7.03 -13.55
C LEU A 31 -3.53 7.25 -12.51
N ASN A 32 -3.41 8.46 -11.97
CA ASN A 32 -2.46 8.74 -10.90
C ASN A 32 -2.81 7.98 -9.63
N SER A 33 -4.08 8.00 -9.19
CA SER A 33 -4.54 7.23 -8.04
C SER A 33 -4.26 5.74 -8.21
N LEU A 34 -4.55 5.19 -9.39
CA LEU A 34 -4.28 3.79 -9.71
C LEU A 34 -2.78 3.45 -9.60
N LYS A 35 -1.94 4.27 -10.22
CA LYS A 35 -0.48 4.08 -10.19
C LYS A 35 0.09 4.20 -8.78
N MET A 36 -0.33 5.23 -8.03
CA MET A 36 0.16 5.47 -6.67
C MET A 36 -0.26 4.37 -5.70
N SER A 37 -1.51 3.90 -5.80
CA SER A 37 -1.99 2.77 -5.01
C SER A 37 -1.25 1.47 -5.35
N LEU A 38 -1.01 1.20 -6.63
CA LEU A 38 -0.24 0.03 -7.06
C LEU A 38 1.20 0.08 -6.56
N MET A 39 1.84 1.25 -6.65
CA MET A 39 3.20 1.45 -6.12
C MET A 39 3.24 1.21 -4.61
N ALA A 40 2.25 1.70 -3.86
CA ALA A 40 2.16 1.50 -2.41
C ALA A 40 2.00 0.02 -2.05
N VAL A 41 1.15 -0.72 -2.78
CA VAL A 41 0.98 -2.16 -2.59
C VAL A 41 2.28 -2.91 -2.85
N ILE A 42 2.93 -2.66 -3.97
CA ILE A 42 4.20 -3.34 -4.32
C ILE A 42 5.28 -3.03 -3.28
N ALA A 43 5.49 -1.75 -2.94
CA ALA A 43 6.47 -1.35 -1.93
C ALA A 43 6.16 -1.96 -0.56
N GLY A 44 4.90 -1.96 -0.16
CA GLY A 44 4.44 -2.56 1.09
C GLY A 44 4.67 -4.08 1.12
N LEU A 45 4.40 -4.81 0.04
CA LEU A 45 4.65 -6.25 -0.05
C LEU A 45 6.14 -6.59 0.02
N ILE A 46 6.99 -5.82 -0.66
CA ILE A 46 8.46 -6.00 -0.61
C ILE A 46 8.96 -5.93 0.84
N ILE A 47 8.36 -5.07 1.67
CA ILE A 47 8.71 -4.93 3.09
C ILE A 47 8.04 -6.01 3.93
N THR A 48 6.72 -6.20 3.79
CA THR A 48 5.94 -6.97 4.76
C THR A 48 6.05 -8.48 4.57
N VAL A 49 6.25 -9.00 3.36
CA VAL A 49 6.39 -10.45 3.12
C VAL A 49 7.64 -11.03 3.80
N PRO A 50 8.85 -10.49 3.59
CA PRO A 50 10.04 -10.98 4.29
C PRO A 50 9.95 -10.82 5.81
N VAL A 51 9.41 -9.67 6.28
CA VAL A 51 9.28 -9.42 7.72
C VAL A 51 8.28 -10.38 8.34
N ALA A 52 7.14 -10.65 7.71
CA ALA A 52 6.17 -11.64 8.19
C ALA A 52 6.80 -13.03 8.32
N TYR A 53 7.60 -13.46 7.34
CA TYR A 53 8.35 -14.71 7.42
C TYR A 53 9.28 -14.79 8.63
N VAL A 54 10.11 -13.75 8.83
CA VAL A 54 11.10 -13.73 9.93
C VAL A 54 10.43 -13.64 11.29
N VAL A 55 9.43 -12.76 11.42
CA VAL A 55 8.72 -12.53 12.69
C VAL A 55 7.90 -13.74 13.12
N THR A 56 7.27 -14.44 12.17
CA THR A 56 6.46 -15.62 12.50
C THR A 56 7.33 -16.81 12.90
N LYS A 57 8.53 -16.89 12.33
CA LYS A 57 9.44 -18.02 12.57
C LYS A 57 10.16 -17.96 13.90
N ASN A 58 10.54 -16.78 14.37
CA ASN A 58 11.36 -16.59 15.57
C ASN A 58 10.74 -15.52 16.47
N ASN A 59 10.49 -15.86 17.73
CA ASN A 59 9.93 -14.94 18.71
C ASN A 59 11.05 -14.31 19.58
N ASN A 60 11.97 -13.56 18.95
CA ASN A 60 13.00 -12.80 19.65
C ASN A 60 12.61 -11.31 19.79
N ILE A 61 13.36 -10.57 20.63
CA ILE A 61 13.08 -9.15 20.89
C ILE A 61 13.13 -8.29 19.64
N HIS A 62 14.05 -8.57 18.72
CA HIS A 62 14.20 -7.83 17.46
C HIS A 62 12.98 -8.00 16.56
N ASN A 63 12.44 -9.21 16.48
CA ASN A 63 11.25 -9.52 15.69
C ASN A 63 9.98 -8.88 16.29
N ARG A 64 9.88 -8.86 17.63
CA ARG A 64 8.80 -8.13 18.34
C ARG A 64 8.87 -6.63 18.04
N LEU A 65 10.09 -6.05 18.07
CA LEU A 65 10.31 -4.65 17.77
C LEU A 65 9.96 -4.34 16.30
N ALA A 66 10.38 -5.17 15.34
CA ALA A 66 10.03 -5.02 13.93
C ALA A 66 8.52 -5.06 13.71
N LYS A 67 7.82 -6.01 14.33
CA LYS A 67 6.36 -6.08 14.30
C LYS A 67 5.72 -4.82 14.90
N PHE A 68 6.21 -4.36 16.05
CA PHE A 68 5.71 -3.14 16.69
C PHE A 68 5.85 -1.92 15.79
N ILE A 69 7.03 -1.72 15.18
CA ILE A 69 7.29 -0.59 14.26
C ILE A 69 6.34 -0.62 13.06
N ILE A 70 6.14 -1.80 12.44
CA ILE A 70 5.24 -1.94 11.30
C ILE A 70 3.78 -1.65 11.68
N MET A 71 3.40 -1.97 12.93
CA MET A 71 2.04 -1.76 13.41
C MET A 71 1.76 -0.33 13.91
N LEU A 72 2.79 0.49 14.16
CA LEU A 72 2.63 1.87 14.63
C LEU A 72 1.67 2.72 13.79
N PRO A 73 1.72 2.69 12.45
CA PRO A 73 0.81 3.49 11.63
C PRO A 73 -0.67 3.17 11.84
N TRP A 74 -1.01 2.00 12.37
CA TRP A 74 -2.41 1.65 12.68
C TRP A 74 -3.02 2.52 13.78
N SER A 75 -2.21 2.95 14.74
CA SER A 75 -2.66 3.82 15.84
C SER A 75 -2.78 5.30 15.44
N MET A 76 -2.32 5.66 14.24
CA MET A 76 -2.30 7.05 13.78
C MET A 76 -3.41 7.30 12.75
N PRO A 77 -4.18 8.40 12.87
CA PRO A 77 -5.10 8.81 11.81
C PRO A 77 -4.30 9.21 10.56
N ALA A 78 -4.91 9.03 9.39
CA ALA A 78 -4.31 9.35 8.09
C ALA A 78 -3.82 10.80 8.00
N SER A 79 -4.57 11.74 8.60
CA SER A 79 -4.19 13.15 8.68
C SER A 79 -2.90 13.38 9.48
N ALA A 80 -2.69 12.66 10.58
CA ALA A 80 -1.47 12.79 11.38
C ALA A 80 -0.25 12.27 10.61
N ILE A 81 -0.38 11.16 9.87
CA ILE A 81 0.68 10.64 9.00
C ILE A 81 1.02 11.71 7.93
N ALA A 82 0.02 12.30 7.29
CA ALA A 82 0.22 13.33 6.27
C ALA A 82 0.93 14.56 6.83
N VAL A 83 0.50 15.08 7.99
CA VAL A 83 1.14 16.25 8.63
C VAL A 83 2.58 15.95 9.02
N ASN A 84 2.86 14.76 9.56
CA ASN A 84 4.23 14.36 9.89
C ASN A 84 5.13 14.28 8.63
N LEU A 85 4.59 13.78 7.52
CA LEU A 85 5.32 13.76 6.25
C LEU A 85 5.57 15.18 5.71
N ILE A 86 4.61 16.09 5.84
CA ILE A 86 4.80 17.50 5.48
C ILE A 86 5.94 18.10 6.33
N ASN A 87 5.89 17.96 7.64
CA ASN A 87 6.92 18.49 8.54
C ASN A 87 8.32 17.92 8.24
N THR A 88 8.39 16.63 7.88
CA THR A 88 9.67 15.95 7.61
C THR A 88 10.24 16.32 6.23
N PHE A 89 9.40 16.48 5.22
CA PHE A 89 9.82 16.58 3.82
C PHE A 89 9.53 17.94 3.15
N ASN A 90 8.99 18.91 3.89
CA ASN A 90 8.77 20.28 3.40
C ASN A 90 10.08 21.05 3.19
N GLN A 91 11.09 20.75 3.98
CA GLN A 91 12.44 21.31 3.84
C GLN A 91 13.37 20.30 3.18
N LYS A 92 14.55 20.78 2.72
CA LYS A 92 15.61 19.92 2.22
C LYS A 92 16.02 18.93 3.31
N SER A 93 15.65 17.67 3.17
CA SER A 93 15.93 16.60 4.12
C SER A 93 17.02 15.68 3.58
N ILE A 94 17.87 15.19 4.47
CA ILE A 94 18.87 14.15 4.13
C ILE A 94 18.18 12.88 3.59
N PHE A 95 16.99 12.55 4.13
CA PHE A 95 16.17 11.41 3.69
C PHE A 95 15.54 11.60 2.30
N ALA A 96 15.56 12.82 1.77
CA ALA A 96 15.03 13.19 0.45
C ALA A 96 16.13 13.65 -0.52
N PHE A 97 17.37 13.20 -0.32
CA PHE A 97 18.53 13.61 -1.14
C PHE A 97 18.65 15.14 -1.27
N ASN A 98 18.47 15.86 -0.19
CA ASN A 98 18.49 17.34 -0.12
C ASN A 98 17.44 18.04 -1.02
N LYS A 99 16.32 17.38 -1.32
CA LYS A 99 15.19 17.96 -2.04
C LYS A 99 13.93 17.97 -1.17
N SER A 100 13.02 18.90 -1.43
CA SER A 100 11.65 18.81 -0.90
C SER A 100 10.88 17.77 -1.72
N LEU A 101 10.20 16.85 -1.04
CA LEU A 101 9.32 15.88 -1.69
C LEU A 101 7.86 16.36 -1.74
N ILE A 102 7.52 17.40 -0.99
CA ILE A 102 6.14 17.91 -0.94
C ILE A 102 5.75 18.49 -2.30
N GLY A 103 4.55 18.11 -2.76
CA GLY A 103 4.05 18.45 -4.10
C GLY A 103 4.66 17.61 -5.24
N GLY A 104 5.66 16.78 -4.96
CA GLY A 104 6.23 15.83 -5.90
C GLY A 104 5.39 14.56 -6.03
N PHE A 105 5.60 13.79 -7.10
CA PHE A 105 4.84 12.57 -7.38
C PHE A 105 4.99 11.50 -6.27
N TYR A 106 6.18 11.34 -5.68
CA TYR A 106 6.51 10.21 -4.81
C TYR A 106 6.00 10.32 -3.38
N ILE A 107 5.61 11.51 -2.90
CA ILE A 107 5.17 11.70 -1.51
C ILE A 107 3.89 10.90 -1.20
N LEU A 108 2.95 10.84 -2.13
CA LEU A 108 1.70 10.08 -1.97
C LEU A 108 1.92 8.56 -1.96
N PRO A 109 2.66 7.95 -2.90
CA PRO A 109 3.03 6.53 -2.79
C PRO A 109 3.73 6.17 -1.48
N ILE A 110 4.62 7.03 -0.97
CA ILE A 110 5.29 6.82 0.32
C ILE A 110 4.26 6.86 1.47
N ALA A 111 3.39 7.87 1.49
CA ALA A 111 2.33 8.00 2.49
C ALA A 111 1.40 6.78 2.49
N TYR A 112 0.95 6.35 1.33
CA TYR A 112 0.10 5.18 1.16
C TYR A 112 0.81 3.89 1.57
N THR A 113 2.11 3.77 1.26
CA THR A 113 2.90 2.61 1.71
C THR A 113 2.93 2.53 3.23
N ILE A 114 3.28 3.62 3.93
CA ILE A 114 3.32 3.67 5.39
C ILE A 114 1.95 3.30 5.98
N TYR A 115 0.88 3.87 5.44
CA TYR A 115 -0.49 3.62 5.88
C TYR A 115 -0.94 2.17 5.63
N ALA A 116 -0.42 1.54 4.58
CA ALA A 116 -0.74 0.18 4.16
C ALA A 116 0.01 -0.90 4.95
N LEU A 117 1.21 -0.58 5.49
CA LEU A 117 2.09 -1.55 6.15
C LEU A 117 1.38 -2.46 7.17
N PRO A 118 0.56 -1.94 8.13
CA PRO A 118 -0.07 -2.79 9.13
C PRO A 118 -1.02 -3.84 8.54
N LEU A 119 -1.82 -3.43 7.55
CA LEU A 119 -2.81 -4.30 6.93
C LEU A 119 -2.13 -5.38 6.07
N LEU A 120 -1.14 -5.01 5.25
CA LEU A 120 -0.34 -5.97 4.48
C LEU A 120 0.41 -6.94 5.39
N PHE A 121 1.03 -6.43 6.46
CA PHE A 121 1.75 -7.27 7.41
C PHE A 121 0.81 -8.26 8.08
N SER A 122 -0.35 -7.84 8.57
CA SER A 122 -1.34 -8.72 9.22
C SER A 122 -1.80 -9.84 8.28
N SER A 123 -2.10 -9.51 7.03
CA SER A 123 -2.50 -10.49 6.02
C SER A 123 -1.37 -11.50 5.76
N ASN A 124 -0.15 -11.01 5.58
CA ASN A 124 1.02 -11.86 5.34
C ASN A 124 1.41 -12.68 6.57
N GLU A 125 1.25 -12.15 7.79
CA GLU A 125 1.48 -12.90 9.04
C GLU A 125 0.49 -14.07 9.17
N VAL A 126 -0.79 -13.84 8.87
CA VAL A 126 -1.81 -14.90 8.87
C VAL A 126 -1.49 -15.94 7.81
N ALA A 127 -1.15 -15.53 6.59
CA ALA A 127 -0.76 -16.43 5.53
C ALA A 127 0.46 -17.27 5.92
N MET A 128 1.46 -16.67 6.53
CA MET A 128 2.65 -17.40 7.00
C MET A 128 2.33 -18.43 8.09
N LYS A 129 1.45 -18.06 9.04
CA LYS A 129 1.02 -18.96 10.12
C LYS A 129 0.20 -20.17 9.62
N SER A 130 -0.44 -20.05 8.48
CA SER A 130 -1.21 -21.15 7.87
C SER A 130 -0.35 -22.18 7.14
N ILE A 131 0.94 -21.89 6.92
CA ILE A 131 1.85 -22.82 6.24
C ILE A 131 2.31 -23.91 7.21
N ASN A 132 2.29 -25.16 6.74
CA ASN A 132 2.86 -26.28 7.48
C ASN A 132 4.39 -26.13 7.56
N LEU A 133 4.93 -26.08 8.77
CA LEU A 133 6.38 -25.95 9.03
C LEU A 133 7.18 -27.11 8.42
N GLY A 134 6.61 -28.29 8.29
CA GLY A 134 7.24 -29.45 7.67
C GLY A 134 7.63 -29.24 6.20
N LEU A 135 6.95 -28.34 5.48
CA LEU A 135 7.30 -28.03 4.08
C LEU A 135 8.68 -27.36 3.99
N GLU A 136 9.00 -26.47 4.91
CA GLU A 136 10.32 -25.81 4.94
C GLU A 136 11.42 -26.83 5.31
N GLU A 137 11.17 -27.67 6.32
CA GLU A 137 12.10 -28.71 6.75
C GLU A 137 12.35 -29.72 5.64
N SER A 138 11.31 -30.19 4.96
CA SER A 138 11.43 -31.11 3.82
C SER A 138 12.24 -30.51 2.67
N SER A 139 11.99 -29.25 2.33
CA SER A 139 12.75 -28.53 1.30
C SER A 139 14.24 -28.46 1.65
N ARG A 140 14.54 -28.18 2.90
CA ARG A 140 15.94 -28.08 3.40
C ARG A 140 16.63 -29.45 3.45
N SER A 141 15.91 -30.50 3.81
CA SER A 141 16.41 -31.89 3.79
C SER A 141 16.78 -32.36 2.37
N LEU A 142 16.07 -31.83 1.37
CA LEU A 142 16.42 -32.03 -0.05
C LEU A 142 17.57 -31.14 -0.55
N GLY A 143 18.28 -30.42 0.35
CA GLY A 143 19.44 -29.62 0.02
C GLY A 143 19.14 -28.19 -0.44
N ALA A 144 17.90 -27.72 -0.34
CA ALA A 144 17.56 -26.33 -0.70
C ALA A 144 18.10 -25.33 0.35
N GLY A 145 18.82 -24.32 -0.10
CA GLY A 145 19.23 -23.21 0.76
C GLY A 145 18.04 -22.32 1.19
N LYS A 146 18.22 -21.49 2.23
CA LYS A 146 17.16 -20.64 2.82
C LYS A 146 16.43 -19.78 1.79
N LEU A 147 17.16 -19.12 0.88
CA LEU A 147 16.55 -18.28 -0.16
C LEU A 147 15.76 -19.11 -1.16
N LYS A 148 16.27 -20.26 -1.58
CA LYS A 148 15.56 -21.16 -2.50
C LYS A 148 14.25 -21.68 -1.88
N THR A 149 14.30 -22.08 -0.61
CA THR A 149 13.10 -22.49 0.14
C THR A 149 12.11 -21.32 0.27
N PHE A 150 12.55 -20.11 0.58
CA PHE A 150 11.70 -18.94 0.69
C PHE A 150 10.95 -18.65 -0.62
N TYR A 151 11.65 -18.57 -1.76
CA TYR A 151 11.02 -18.25 -3.04
C TYR A 151 10.21 -19.38 -3.64
N ASN A 152 10.66 -20.64 -3.50
CA ASN A 152 10.02 -21.78 -4.19
C ASN A 152 9.00 -22.52 -3.34
N VAL A 153 9.02 -22.34 -2.02
CA VAL A 153 8.09 -23.04 -1.12
C VAL A 153 7.24 -22.05 -0.34
N ILE A 154 7.86 -21.10 0.36
CA ILE A 154 7.13 -20.21 1.28
C ILE A 154 6.26 -19.20 0.50
N ILE A 155 6.82 -18.44 -0.42
CA ILE A 155 6.06 -17.44 -1.19
C ILE A 155 4.87 -18.06 -1.94
N PRO A 156 5.01 -19.16 -2.70
CA PRO A 156 3.86 -19.77 -3.38
C PRO A 156 2.75 -20.20 -2.42
N ASN A 157 3.10 -20.75 -1.26
CA ASN A 157 2.10 -21.14 -0.26
C ASN A 157 1.46 -19.94 0.46
N MET A 158 2.15 -18.80 0.56
CA MET A 158 1.61 -17.53 1.07
C MET A 158 0.74 -16.80 0.05
N MET A 159 0.80 -17.15 -1.24
CA MET A 159 0.22 -16.36 -2.33
C MET A 159 -1.26 -16.00 -2.14
N PRO A 160 -2.15 -16.89 -1.66
CA PRO A 160 -3.55 -16.53 -1.42
C PRO A 160 -3.68 -15.36 -0.42
N GLY A 161 -2.90 -15.36 0.67
CA GLY A 161 -2.89 -14.28 1.65
C GLY A 161 -2.22 -13.00 1.15
N ILE A 162 -1.14 -13.13 0.38
CA ILE A 162 -0.47 -11.99 -0.28
C ILE A 162 -1.45 -11.29 -1.23
N ILE A 163 -2.15 -12.03 -2.08
CA ILE A 163 -3.12 -11.47 -3.03
C ILE A 163 -4.30 -10.83 -2.29
N SER A 164 -4.85 -11.50 -1.28
CA SER A 164 -5.96 -10.96 -0.48
C SER A 164 -5.57 -9.64 0.20
N GLY A 165 -4.40 -9.60 0.84
CA GLY A 165 -3.87 -8.38 1.46
C GLY A 165 -3.61 -7.28 0.44
N ALA A 166 -3.05 -7.61 -0.72
CA ALA A 166 -2.81 -6.67 -1.81
C ALA A 166 -4.10 -6.03 -2.33
N ILE A 167 -5.15 -6.82 -2.56
CA ILE A 167 -6.45 -6.32 -3.02
C ILE A 167 -7.09 -5.40 -1.97
N LEU A 168 -7.11 -5.82 -0.70
CA LEU A 168 -7.67 -5.01 0.39
C LEU A 168 -6.97 -3.66 0.52
N VAL A 169 -5.65 -3.64 0.48
CA VAL A 169 -4.86 -2.40 0.55
C VAL A 169 -5.06 -1.55 -0.70
N PHE A 170 -5.10 -2.16 -1.87
CA PHE A 170 -5.33 -1.44 -3.12
C PHE A 170 -6.67 -0.69 -3.11
N ILE A 171 -7.76 -1.36 -2.70
CA ILE A 171 -9.08 -0.74 -2.57
C ILE A 171 -9.04 0.39 -1.53
N ARG A 172 -8.38 0.16 -0.39
CA ARG A 172 -8.27 1.16 0.67
C ARG A 172 -7.48 2.39 0.25
N THR A 173 -6.38 2.21 -0.48
CA THR A 173 -5.51 3.33 -0.91
C THR A 173 -6.10 4.12 -2.08
N ILE A 174 -6.83 3.49 -2.98
CA ILE A 174 -7.59 4.21 -4.03
C ILE A 174 -8.64 5.14 -3.42
N GLY A 175 -9.31 4.69 -2.34
CA GLY A 175 -10.32 5.48 -1.64
C GLY A 175 -9.76 6.48 -0.62
N GLU A 176 -8.43 6.60 -0.49
CA GLU A 176 -7.81 7.46 0.53
C GLU A 176 -7.82 8.93 0.10
N TYR A 177 -8.78 9.67 0.63
CA TYR A 177 -8.96 11.10 0.34
C TYR A 177 -8.14 12.01 1.25
N THR A 178 -8.02 11.67 2.54
CA THR A 178 -7.43 12.58 3.56
C THR A 178 -5.95 12.88 3.27
N MET A 179 -5.14 11.86 3.03
CA MET A 179 -3.74 12.04 2.68
C MET A 179 -3.60 12.73 1.32
N SER A 180 -4.43 12.34 0.36
CA SER A 180 -4.47 12.97 -0.97
C SER A 180 -4.70 14.47 -0.86
N ALA A 181 -5.72 14.89 -0.09
CA ALA A 181 -6.08 16.29 0.06
C ALA A 181 -5.00 17.14 0.75
N LEU A 182 -4.23 16.54 1.68
CA LEU A 182 -3.18 17.23 2.41
C LEU A 182 -1.82 17.27 1.67
N LEU A 183 -1.51 16.21 0.90
CA LEU A 183 -0.19 16.02 0.28
C LEU A 183 -0.19 16.30 -1.23
N TYR A 184 -1.35 16.55 -1.85
CA TYR A 184 -1.39 16.78 -3.28
C TYR A 184 -0.68 18.06 -3.70
N GLY A 185 -0.12 18.04 -4.89
CA GLY A 185 0.52 19.19 -5.53
C GLY A 185 0.28 19.15 -7.04
N VAL A 186 0.99 19.99 -7.78
CA VAL A 186 0.81 20.14 -9.24
C VAL A 186 1.11 18.84 -9.99
N TYR A 187 2.07 18.04 -9.49
CA TYR A 187 2.57 16.85 -10.18
C TYR A 187 1.94 15.52 -9.71
N ASN A 188 1.26 15.52 -8.57
CA ASN A 188 0.73 14.31 -7.96
C ASN A 188 -0.78 14.36 -7.69
N ARG A 189 -1.52 15.19 -8.42
CA ARG A 189 -2.96 15.31 -8.26
C ARG A 189 -3.63 13.94 -8.49
N PRO A 190 -4.21 13.33 -7.44
CA PRO A 190 -4.91 12.06 -7.53
C PRO A 190 -6.30 12.23 -8.11
#